data_20ce6a386eb30241628c191101b1d5c7
#
_entry.id   20ce6a386eb30241628c191101b1d5c7
#
_cell.length_a   1.000
_cell.length_b   1.000
_cell.length_c   1.000
_cell.angle_alpha   90.00
_cell.angle_beta   90.00
_cell.angle_gamma   90.00
#
_symmetry.space_group_name_H-M   'P 1'
#
loop_
_entity.id
_entity.type
_entity.pdbx_description
1 polymer ?
#
loop_
_entity_poly.entity_id
_entity_poly.type
_entity_poly.pdbx_seq_one_letter_code
_entity_poly.pdbx_strand_id
1 'polypeptide(L)'
;MNLRQSMSGLHTWSGLLVSWLLFVIVFAGSLASFDKELTRWMQPDLHLPGAQSLGADQVRDWLRQRAPDAHAWWMLPPSERAPYWNAGWEPRDGSEFKVFQLDAVSGQPLPKTVGGEFFFTLHYDLHAGMVGLYIVGIAGMLMLVALVSGTIVHRRIFKDFFTLRPQAARQRAWLDAHNVLGVIGLPFHLMIAYTGLVIFIVYYMQAGLQVVYQNDGERFFHEVQGSYEREEVGRPAGPPASIDGLIVEAGKVWGDGGAPGWISVHHPYDEAATVDIRRRDASRILDDQRTVNFDASSGELLHAQPSYAPGYATYGWLTGLHMIQWGGQLVRWMYLLLGLSGAMMIFGGLQVWLAKREVRGSRGVGLVRALNLAVC
;
A
#
# COMPACT_ATOMS: atom_id res chain seq x y z
N MET A 1 38.27 -5.62 -16.25
CA MET A 1 37.03 -4.89 -16.65
C MET A 1 37.02 -3.55 -15.93
N ASN A 2 36.68 -2.47 -16.61
CA ASN A 2 36.48 -1.19 -15.92
C ASN A 2 35.09 -1.15 -15.27
N LEU A 3 34.91 -0.27 -14.26
CA LEU A 3 33.67 -0.14 -13.48
C LEU A 3 32.43 -0.06 -14.37
N ARG A 4 32.50 0.71 -15.46
CA ARG A 4 31.36 0.89 -16.38
C ARG A 4 30.96 -0.39 -17.12
N GLN A 5 31.93 -1.22 -17.50
CA GLN A 5 31.66 -2.51 -18.15
C GLN A 5 30.96 -3.46 -17.16
N SER A 6 31.44 -3.48 -15.91
CA SER A 6 30.80 -4.25 -14.84
C SER A 6 29.36 -3.78 -14.56
N MET A 7 29.15 -2.47 -14.46
CA MET A 7 27.81 -1.90 -14.26
C MET A 7 26.88 -2.15 -15.45
N SER A 8 27.37 -2.11 -16.68
CA SER A 8 26.60 -2.46 -17.88
C SER A 8 26.15 -3.93 -17.88
N GLY A 9 27.06 -4.82 -17.47
CA GLY A 9 26.70 -6.24 -17.26
C GLY A 9 25.64 -6.42 -16.19
N LEU A 10 25.86 -5.79 -15.03
CA LEU A 10 24.94 -5.83 -13.91
C LEU A 10 23.55 -5.30 -14.30
N HIS A 11 23.46 -4.12 -14.93
CA HIS A 11 22.21 -3.53 -15.42
C HIS A 11 21.48 -4.47 -16.38
N THR A 12 22.19 -5.06 -17.34
CA THR A 12 21.58 -5.94 -18.34
C THR A 12 21.02 -7.21 -17.71
N TRP A 13 21.77 -7.85 -16.81
CA TRP A 13 21.34 -9.13 -16.24
C TRP A 13 20.31 -8.95 -15.13
N SER A 14 20.49 -7.98 -14.22
CA SER A 14 19.46 -7.69 -13.21
C SER A 14 18.14 -7.27 -13.86
N GLY A 15 18.21 -6.39 -14.89
CA GLY A 15 17.04 -5.98 -15.62
C GLY A 15 16.36 -7.16 -16.33
N LEU A 16 17.09 -7.95 -17.13
CA LEU A 16 16.50 -9.03 -17.92
C LEU A 16 15.82 -10.12 -17.06
N LEU A 17 16.43 -10.48 -15.93
CA LEU A 17 15.90 -11.53 -15.05
C LEU A 17 14.53 -11.20 -14.48
N VAL A 18 14.27 -9.93 -14.18
CA VAL A 18 13.04 -9.52 -13.48
C VAL A 18 12.12 -8.64 -14.32
N SER A 19 12.48 -8.29 -15.55
CA SER A 19 11.74 -7.28 -16.35
C SER A 19 10.26 -7.62 -16.54
N TRP A 20 9.90 -8.87 -16.86
CA TRP A 20 8.50 -9.25 -17.06
C TRP A 20 7.72 -9.16 -15.75
N LEU A 21 8.32 -9.64 -14.67
CA LEU A 21 7.72 -9.55 -13.33
C LEU A 21 7.60 -8.09 -12.88
N LEU A 22 8.67 -7.30 -13.02
CA LEU A 22 8.65 -5.87 -12.72
C LEU A 22 7.64 -5.09 -13.56
N PHE A 23 7.46 -5.45 -14.82
CA PHE A 23 6.44 -4.84 -15.65
C PHE A 23 5.04 -5.02 -15.03
N VAL A 24 4.69 -6.26 -14.64
CA VAL A 24 3.41 -6.56 -13.98
C VAL A 24 3.29 -5.81 -12.65
N ILE A 25 4.32 -5.85 -11.80
CA ILE A 25 4.32 -5.18 -10.49
C ILE A 25 4.14 -3.66 -10.67
N VAL A 26 4.93 -3.02 -11.51
CA VAL A 26 4.90 -1.56 -11.72
C VAL A 26 3.60 -1.13 -12.40
N PHE A 27 3.09 -1.91 -13.36
CA PHE A 27 1.82 -1.66 -14.01
C PHE A 27 0.65 -1.77 -13.03
N ALA A 28 0.60 -2.86 -12.26
CA ALA A 28 -0.43 -3.06 -11.24
C ALA A 28 -0.38 -1.96 -10.15
N GLY A 29 0.80 -1.59 -9.66
CA GLY A 29 0.98 -0.49 -8.70
C GLY A 29 0.56 0.87 -9.26
N SER A 30 0.76 1.10 -10.56
CA SER A 30 0.26 2.32 -11.22
C SER A 30 -1.27 2.38 -11.17
N LEU A 31 -1.96 1.28 -11.48
CA LEU A 31 -3.42 1.19 -11.42
C LEU A 31 -3.95 1.23 -9.98
N ALA A 32 -3.22 0.67 -9.02
CA ALA A 32 -3.55 0.72 -7.60
C ALA A 32 -3.63 2.15 -7.03
N SER A 33 -3.03 3.15 -7.71
CA SER A 33 -3.23 4.57 -7.38
C SER A 33 -4.71 4.97 -7.41
N PHE A 34 -5.54 4.26 -8.18
CA PHE A 34 -6.98 4.47 -8.36
C PHE A 34 -7.81 3.27 -7.88
N ASP A 35 -7.32 2.50 -6.90
CA ASP A 35 -7.97 1.30 -6.37
C ASP A 35 -9.41 1.54 -5.90
N LYS A 36 -9.64 2.64 -5.18
CA LYS A 36 -10.96 3.00 -4.64
C LYS A 36 -11.92 3.45 -5.74
N GLU A 37 -11.43 4.21 -6.70
CA GLU A 37 -12.21 4.65 -7.86
C GLU A 37 -12.61 3.45 -8.75
N LEU A 38 -11.71 2.48 -8.95
CA LEU A 38 -12.02 1.24 -9.67
C LEU A 38 -13.07 0.41 -8.92
N THR A 39 -12.94 0.25 -7.61
CA THR A 39 -13.92 -0.45 -6.78
C THR A 39 -15.28 0.23 -6.88
N ARG A 40 -15.33 1.56 -6.73
CA ARG A 40 -16.56 2.35 -6.83
C ARG A 40 -17.22 2.23 -8.21
N TRP A 41 -16.44 2.26 -9.27
CA TRP A 41 -16.95 2.10 -10.65
C TRP A 41 -17.65 0.75 -10.86
N MET A 42 -17.23 -0.30 -10.15
CA MET A 42 -17.83 -1.63 -10.21
C MET A 42 -19.06 -1.80 -9.28
N GLN A 43 -19.46 -0.77 -8.55
CA GLN A 43 -20.59 -0.76 -7.61
C GLN A 43 -21.61 0.31 -8.01
N PRO A 44 -22.42 0.09 -9.07
CA PRO A 44 -23.35 1.11 -9.59
C PRO A 44 -24.48 1.46 -8.63
N ASP A 45 -24.84 0.58 -7.70
CA ASP A 45 -25.91 0.77 -6.73
C ASP A 45 -25.47 1.51 -5.46
N LEU A 46 -24.24 1.99 -5.42
CA LEU A 46 -23.69 2.68 -4.27
C LEU A 46 -24.30 4.08 -4.11
N HIS A 47 -24.90 4.34 -2.95
CA HIS A 47 -25.39 5.66 -2.58
C HIS A 47 -24.26 6.53 -2.01
N LEU A 48 -24.22 7.79 -2.44
CA LEU A 48 -23.23 8.73 -1.89
C LEU A 48 -23.62 9.15 -0.47
N PRO A 49 -22.66 9.23 0.47
CA PRO A 49 -22.93 9.71 1.82
C PRO A 49 -23.56 11.10 1.84
N GLY A 50 -24.47 11.32 2.76
CA GLY A 50 -25.18 12.57 2.96
C GLY A 50 -25.70 12.70 4.38
N ALA A 51 -26.63 13.63 4.61
CA ALA A 51 -27.21 13.89 5.93
C ALA A 51 -27.92 12.68 6.58
N GLN A 52 -28.31 11.69 5.79
CA GLN A 52 -28.94 10.45 6.25
C GLN A 52 -27.98 9.27 6.33
N SER A 53 -26.67 9.49 6.23
CA SER A 53 -25.68 8.42 6.33
C SER A 53 -25.64 7.85 7.75
N LEU A 54 -25.36 6.54 7.82
CA LEU A 54 -25.20 5.83 9.08
C LEU A 54 -24.02 6.41 9.88
N GLY A 55 -24.23 6.54 11.20
CA GLY A 55 -23.16 6.78 12.15
C GLY A 55 -22.45 5.49 12.56
N ALA A 56 -21.36 5.64 13.29
CA ALA A 56 -20.55 4.51 13.78
C ALA A 56 -21.34 3.63 14.77
N ASP A 57 -22.22 4.22 15.57
CA ASP A 57 -23.08 3.46 16.49
C ASP A 57 -24.00 2.48 15.75
N GLN A 58 -24.57 2.88 14.62
CA GLN A 58 -25.42 2.02 13.79
C GLN A 58 -24.63 0.88 13.14
N VAL A 59 -23.38 1.14 12.73
CA VAL A 59 -22.50 0.09 12.19
C VAL A 59 -22.07 -0.87 13.30
N ARG A 60 -21.77 -0.38 14.52
CA ARG A 60 -21.53 -1.22 15.69
C ARG A 60 -22.73 -2.15 15.96
N ASP A 61 -23.95 -1.62 15.92
CA ASP A 61 -25.17 -2.41 16.19
C ASP A 61 -25.40 -3.46 15.07
N TRP A 62 -25.02 -3.14 13.83
CA TRP A 62 -25.00 -4.09 12.72
C TRP A 62 -24.00 -5.24 12.97
N LEU A 63 -22.78 -4.94 13.45
CA LEU A 63 -21.76 -5.93 13.83
C LEU A 63 -22.20 -6.77 15.02
N ARG A 64 -22.76 -6.13 16.06
CA ARG A 64 -23.29 -6.78 17.24
C ARG A 64 -24.33 -7.86 16.94
N GLN A 65 -25.20 -7.62 15.97
CA GLN A 65 -26.21 -8.60 15.56
C GLN A 65 -25.63 -9.79 14.79
N ARG A 66 -24.50 -9.63 14.10
CA ARG A 66 -23.91 -10.64 13.19
C ARG A 66 -22.77 -11.42 13.78
N ALA A 67 -22.06 -10.83 14.69
CA ALA A 67 -20.88 -11.37 15.31
C ALA A 67 -20.86 -11.14 16.83
N PRO A 68 -21.85 -11.68 17.57
CA PRO A 68 -21.94 -11.49 19.03
C PRO A 68 -20.74 -12.09 19.77
N ASP A 69 -20.10 -13.13 19.23
CA ASP A 69 -18.98 -13.84 19.85
C ASP A 69 -17.62 -13.47 19.25
N ALA A 70 -17.52 -12.34 18.53
CA ALA A 70 -16.26 -11.92 17.94
C ALA A 70 -15.24 -11.55 19.01
N HIS A 71 -13.95 -11.76 18.68
CA HIS A 71 -12.83 -11.27 19.48
C HIS A 71 -12.74 -9.74 19.42
N ALA A 72 -12.87 -9.17 18.20
CA ALA A 72 -12.92 -7.74 17.99
C ALA A 72 -13.82 -7.39 16.81
N TRP A 73 -14.40 -6.19 16.86
CA TRP A 73 -15.05 -5.56 15.70
C TRP A 73 -14.17 -4.43 15.17
N TRP A 74 -14.26 -4.17 13.88
CA TRP A 74 -13.63 -3.04 13.28
C TRP A 74 -14.49 -2.40 12.19
N MET A 75 -14.29 -1.10 11.99
CA MET A 75 -14.98 -0.33 10.96
C MET A 75 -14.15 0.85 10.48
N LEU A 76 -14.23 1.14 9.19
CA LEU A 76 -13.63 2.31 8.57
C LEU A 76 -14.75 3.22 8.05
N PRO A 77 -14.79 4.47 8.52
CA PRO A 77 -15.79 5.44 8.07
C PRO A 77 -15.70 5.74 6.58
N PRO A 78 -16.83 6.11 5.95
CA PRO A 78 -16.85 6.57 4.58
C PRO A 78 -15.87 7.72 4.34
N SER A 79 -15.37 7.81 3.14
CA SER A 79 -14.47 8.87 2.69
C SER A 79 -14.87 9.35 1.29
N GLU A 80 -14.29 10.46 0.83
CA GLU A 80 -14.52 10.96 -0.53
C GLU A 80 -14.23 9.91 -1.60
N ARG A 81 -13.16 9.10 -1.41
CA ARG A 81 -12.76 8.05 -2.33
C ARG A 81 -13.53 6.74 -2.17
N ALA A 82 -13.86 6.39 -0.94
CA ALA A 82 -14.59 5.17 -0.56
C ALA A 82 -15.86 5.56 0.20
N PRO A 83 -16.96 5.92 -0.49
CA PRO A 83 -18.17 6.45 0.11
C PRO A 83 -19.07 5.35 0.73
N TYR A 84 -18.46 4.35 1.35
CA TYR A 84 -19.10 3.23 2.02
C TYR A 84 -18.36 2.91 3.32
N TRP A 85 -19.04 2.26 4.25
CA TRP A 85 -18.38 1.68 5.41
C TRP A 85 -17.68 0.39 5.04
N ASN A 86 -16.40 0.23 5.42
CA ASN A 86 -15.84 -1.10 5.54
C ASN A 86 -16.02 -1.54 6.99
N ALA A 87 -16.59 -2.70 7.21
CA ALA A 87 -16.86 -3.23 8.55
C ALA A 87 -16.58 -4.73 8.60
N GLY A 88 -16.19 -5.22 9.75
CA GLY A 88 -15.90 -6.63 9.90
C GLY A 88 -15.56 -7.00 11.33
N TRP A 89 -15.18 -8.25 11.50
CA TRP A 89 -14.80 -8.79 12.80
C TRP A 89 -13.71 -9.83 12.71
N GLU A 90 -13.03 -9.99 13.82
CA GLU A 90 -12.07 -11.04 14.06
C GLU A 90 -12.76 -12.19 14.82
N PRO A 91 -12.86 -13.40 14.24
CA PRO A 91 -13.39 -14.55 14.93
C PRO A 91 -12.48 -15.02 16.07
N ARG A 92 -13.05 -15.50 17.19
CA ARG A 92 -12.28 -16.03 18.35
C ARG A 92 -11.56 -17.35 18.05
N ASP A 93 -11.97 -18.07 17.02
CA ASP A 93 -11.37 -19.36 16.62
C ASP A 93 -10.11 -19.21 15.76
N GLY A 94 -9.63 -17.99 15.55
CA GLY A 94 -8.47 -17.69 14.71
C GLY A 94 -8.69 -17.89 13.21
N SER A 95 -9.94 -18.06 12.78
CA SER A 95 -10.27 -18.10 11.34
C SER A 95 -10.10 -16.73 10.71
N GLU A 96 -10.14 -16.68 9.37
CA GLU A 96 -9.95 -15.43 8.61
C GLU A 96 -10.95 -14.33 9.00
N PHE A 97 -10.46 -13.11 9.03
CA PHE A 97 -11.26 -11.90 9.23
C PHE A 97 -12.45 -11.87 8.27
N LYS A 98 -13.61 -11.51 8.80
CA LYS A 98 -14.80 -11.27 7.99
C LYS A 98 -14.88 -9.81 7.61
N VAL A 99 -15.02 -9.54 6.31
CA VAL A 99 -14.96 -8.19 5.74
C VAL A 99 -16.20 -7.93 4.89
N PHE A 100 -16.83 -6.78 5.11
CA PHE A 100 -18.02 -6.32 4.41
C PHE A 100 -17.87 -4.85 4.02
N GLN A 101 -18.36 -4.51 2.84
CA GLN A 101 -18.62 -3.14 2.46
C GLN A 101 -20.11 -2.88 2.65
N LEU A 102 -20.46 -1.83 3.40
CA LEU A 102 -21.86 -1.46 3.67
C LEU A 102 -22.15 -0.13 3.00
N ASP A 103 -23.25 -0.08 2.29
CA ASP A 103 -23.76 1.18 1.76
C ASP A 103 -23.95 2.19 2.89
N ALA A 104 -23.42 3.40 2.75
CA ALA A 104 -23.37 4.37 3.82
C ALA A 104 -24.75 4.95 4.21
N VAL A 105 -25.78 4.77 3.41
CA VAL A 105 -27.13 5.26 3.66
C VAL A 105 -28.04 4.14 4.15
N SER A 106 -28.09 3.02 3.42
CA SER A 106 -29.01 1.92 3.75
C SER A 106 -28.44 0.92 4.77
N GLY A 107 -27.12 0.89 4.97
CA GLY A 107 -26.44 -0.11 5.81
C GLY A 107 -26.46 -1.53 5.24
N GLN A 108 -26.92 -1.69 4.00
CA GLN A 108 -26.95 -3.00 3.37
C GLN A 108 -25.54 -3.39 2.86
N PRO A 109 -25.16 -4.66 2.98
CA PRO A 109 -23.94 -5.14 2.39
C PRO A 109 -23.93 -4.94 0.87
N LEU A 110 -22.88 -4.32 0.36
CA LEU A 110 -22.63 -4.15 -1.07
C LEU A 110 -22.12 -5.47 -1.67
N PRO A 111 -22.41 -5.72 -2.96
CA PRO A 111 -21.86 -6.87 -3.65
C PRO A 111 -20.33 -6.85 -3.65
N LYS A 112 -19.71 -8.01 -3.43
CA LYS A 112 -18.26 -8.14 -3.56
C LYS A 112 -17.85 -7.95 -5.01
N THR A 113 -16.88 -7.08 -5.25
CA THR A 113 -16.28 -6.86 -6.56
C THR A 113 -14.79 -7.18 -6.51
N VAL A 114 -14.19 -7.47 -7.64
CA VAL A 114 -12.74 -7.60 -7.76
C VAL A 114 -12.08 -6.24 -7.51
N GLY A 115 -12.64 -5.19 -8.10
CA GLY A 115 -12.27 -3.79 -7.88
C GLY A 115 -10.78 -3.49 -8.01
N GLY A 116 -10.38 -2.41 -7.38
CA GLY A 116 -8.99 -1.98 -7.29
C GLY A 116 -8.13 -2.86 -6.39
N GLU A 117 -8.75 -3.60 -5.47
CA GLU A 117 -8.06 -4.55 -4.57
C GLU A 117 -7.26 -5.61 -5.36
N PHE A 118 -7.76 -6.04 -6.52
CA PHE A 118 -7.04 -6.95 -7.40
C PHE A 118 -5.66 -6.41 -7.79
N PHE A 119 -5.59 -5.16 -8.27
CA PHE A 119 -4.33 -4.57 -8.68
C PHE A 119 -3.42 -4.26 -7.49
N PHE A 120 -3.99 -3.86 -6.37
CA PHE A 120 -3.25 -3.62 -5.15
C PHE A 120 -2.57 -4.90 -4.66
N THR A 121 -3.31 -6.01 -4.55
CA THR A 121 -2.78 -7.31 -4.13
C THR A 121 -1.78 -7.87 -5.15
N LEU A 122 -2.09 -7.77 -6.47
CA LEU A 122 -1.15 -8.17 -7.52
C LEU A 122 0.18 -7.41 -7.43
N HIS A 123 0.15 -6.14 -7.00
CA HIS A 123 1.33 -5.32 -6.86
C HIS A 123 2.25 -5.77 -5.73
N TYR A 124 1.72 -6.06 -4.54
CA TYR A 124 2.57 -6.28 -3.37
C TYR A 124 2.86 -7.76 -3.06
N ASP A 125 1.99 -8.68 -3.47
CA ASP A 125 2.15 -10.12 -3.18
C ASP A 125 1.80 -11.08 -4.33
N LEU A 126 1.49 -10.58 -5.53
CA LEU A 126 1.17 -11.38 -6.72
C LEU A 126 -0.03 -12.34 -6.52
N HIS A 127 -0.94 -12.06 -5.60
CA HIS A 127 -1.98 -12.99 -5.12
C HIS A 127 -1.44 -14.34 -4.61
N ALA A 128 -0.19 -14.35 -4.11
CA ALA A 128 0.51 -15.54 -3.63
C ALA A 128 0.97 -15.40 -2.15
N GLY A 129 0.40 -14.43 -1.42
CA GLY A 129 0.66 -14.20 0.00
C GLY A 129 2.14 -13.98 0.30
N MET A 130 2.63 -14.56 1.40
CA MET A 130 4.02 -14.36 1.84
C MET A 130 5.07 -14.73 0.80
N VAL A 131 4.84 -15.78 0.01
CA VAL A 131 5.77 -16.18 -1.07
C VAL A 131 5.84 -15.09 -2.12
N GLY A 132 4.70 -14.57 -2.54
CA GLY A 132 4.62 -13.45 -3.48
C GLY A 132 5.30 -12.20 -2.95
N LEU A 133 5.07 -11.85 -1.68
CA LEU A 133 5.69 -10.70 -1.02
C LEU A 133 7.23 -10.76 -1.08
N TYR A 134 7.82 -11.93 -0.80
CA TYR A 134 9.28 -12.11 -0.93
C TYR A 134 9.77 -12.00 -2.38
N ILE A 135 9.00 -12.55 -3.34
CA ILE A 135 9.33 -12.44 -4.77
C ILE A 135 9.31 -10.96 -5.22
N VAL A 136 8.28 -10.21 -4.83
CA VAL A 136 8.18 -8.76 -5.10
C VAL A 136 9.33 -8.00 -4.45
N GLY A 137 9.71 -8.34 -3.21
CA GLY A 137 10.85 -7.74 -2.52
C GLY A 137 12.17 -7.95 -3.27
N ILE A 138 12.44 -9.18 -3.72
CA ILE A 138 13.63 -9.48 -4.54
C ILE A 138 13.60 -8.69 -5.86
N ALA A 139 12.45 -8.63 -6.53
CA ALA A 139 12.28 -7.85 -7.76
C ALA A 139 12.53 -6.35 -7.52
N GLY A 140 12.03 -5.79 -6.42
CA GLY A 140 12.27 -4.41 -6.00
C GLY A 140 13.75 -4.10 -5.74
N MET A 141 14.47 -5.00 -5.05
CA MET A 141 15.92 -4.87 -4.85
C MET A 141 16.67 -4.88 -6.18
N LEU A 142 16.33 -5.80 -7.10
CA LEU A 142 16.95 -5.85 -8.42
C LEU A 142 16.58 -4.63 -9.28
N MET A 143 15.40 -4.04 -9.10
CA MET A 143 15.04 -2.76 -9.71
C MET A 143 15.96 -1.64 -9.23
N LEU A 144 16.20 -1.51 -7.91
CA LEU A 144 17.16 -0.51 -7.39
C LEU A 144 18.57 -0.71 -7.97
N VAL A 145 19.04 -1.95 -8.02
CA VAL A 145 20.33 -2.28 -8.65
C VAL A 145 20.35 -1.85 -10.12
N ALA A 146 19.26 -2.10 -10.86
CA ALA A 146 19.16 -1.69 -12.27
C ALA A 146 19.13 -0.17 -12.42
N LEU A 147 18.40 0.57 -11.59
CA LEU A 147 18.34 2.04 -11.63
C LEU A 147 19.71 2.68 -11.34
N VAL A 148 20.37 2.24 -10.27
CA VAL A 148 21.70 2.75 -9.90
C VAL A 148 22.75 2.42 -10.96
N SER A 149 22.83 1.15 -11.40
CA SER A 149 23.80 0.73 -12.43
C SER A 149 23.53 1.40 -13.77
N GLY A 150 22.26 1.58 -14.16
CA GLY A 150 21.86 2.30 -15.37
C GLY A 150 22.32 3.75 -15.36
N THR A 151 22.17 4.44 -14.23
CA THR A 151 22.65 5.82 -14.04
C THR A 151 24.17 5.91 -14.21
N ILE A 152 24.94 4.97 -13.66
CA ILE A 152 26.42 4.92 -13.79
C ILE A 152 26.84 4.63 -15.24
N VAL A 153 26.08 3.80 -15.96
CA VAL A 153 26.37 3.48 -17.37
C VAL A 153 26.14 4.67 -18.29
N HIS A 154 25.13 5.51 -18.00
CA HIS A 154 24.72 6.62 -18.88
C HIS A 154 25.59 7.86 -18.70
N ARG A 155 26.70 7.94 -19.46
CA ARG A 155 27.73 9.02 -19.34
C ARG A 155 27.24 10.44 -19.53
N ARG A 156 26.15 10.63 -20.30
CA ARG A 156 25.70 11.95 -20.78
C ARG A 156 24.21 12.14 -20.41
N ILE A 157 23.87 11.73 -19.19
CA ILE A 157 22.49 11.72 -18.72
C ILE A 157 21.76 13.05 -18.99
N PHE A 158 22.44 14.21 -18.76
CA PHE A 158 21.85 15.53 -18.98
C PHE A 158 21.97 16.03 -20.43
N LYS A 159 22.96 15.56 -21.19
CA LYS A 159 23.17 16.02 -22.57
C LYS A 159 22.22 15.33 -23.56
N ASP A 160 21.95 14.04 -23.34
CA ASP A 160 21.11 13.23 -24.22
C ASP A 160 19.67 13.09 -23.66
N PHE A 161 19.32 13.91 -22.66
CA PHE A 161 18.08 13.83 -21.87
C PHE A 161 16.79 13.82 -22.73
N PHE A 162 16.74 14.67 -23.76
CA PHE A 162 15.57 14.79 -24.65
C PHE A 162 15.83 14.21 -26.05
N THR A 163 16.79 13.32 -26.20
CA THR A 163 17.09 12.76 -27.51
C THR A 163 16.18 11.57 -27.80
N LEU A 164 15.16 11.76 -28.62
CA LEU A 164 14.29 10.71 -29.12
C LEU A 164 14.32 10.70 -30.65
N ARG A 165 14.71 9.57 -31.23
CA ARG A 165 14.86 9.37 -32.69
C ARG A 165 13.98 8.21 -33.15
N PRO A 166 12.65 8.42 -33.33
CA PRO A 166 11.72 7.33 -33.65
C PRO A 166 11.98 6.71 -35.03
N GLN A 167 12.56 7.47 -35.97
CA GLN A 167 12.92 7.01 -37.32
C GLN A 167 14.29 6.31 -37.38
N ALA A 168 15.06 6.23 -36.29
CA ALA A 168 16.34 5.51 -36.26
C ALA A 168 16.10 3.99 -36.34
N ALA A 169 17.21 3.23 -36.56
CA ALA A 169 17.14 1.77 -36.51
C ALA A 169 16.47 1.31 -35.20
N ARG A 170 15.62 0.27 -35.26
CA ARG A 170 14.74 -0.24 -34.19
C ARG A 170 15.42 -0.30 -32.81
N GLN A 171 16.63 -0.84 -32.73
CA GLN A 171 17.40 -0.89 -31.48
C GLN A 171 17.69 0.49 -30.92
N ARG A 172 18.01 1.47 -31.76
CA ARG A 172 18.33 2.84 -31.33
C ARG A 172 17.11 3.59 -30.88
N ALA A 173 16.01 3.46 -31.58
CA ALA A 173 14.74 4.08 -31.20
C ALA A 173 14.27 3.60 -29.80
N TRP A 174 14.32 2.29 -29.56
CA TRP A 174 13.99 1.73 -28.24
C TRP A 174 14.97 2.14 -27.15
N LEU A 175 16.26 2.25 -27.47
CA LEU A 175 17.26 2.72 -26.50
C LEU A 175 17.01 4.19 -26.12
N ASP A 176 16.69 5.04 -27.08
CA ASP A 176 16.35 6.44 -26.80
C ASP A 176 15.08 6.53 -25.93
N ALA A 177 14.03 5.77 -26.23
CA ALA A 177 12.80 5.73 -25.43
C ALA A 177 13.07 5.24 -23.99
N HIS A 178 13.81 4.14 -23.84
CA HIS A 178 14.21 3.62 -22.53
C HIS A 178 14.98 4.68 -21.71
N ASN A 179 15.93 5.35 -22.32
CA ASN A 179 16.75 6.35 -21.66
C ASN A 179 15.91 7.58 -21.26
N VAL A 180 15.09 8.10 -22.17
CA VAL A 180 14.23 9.28 -21.89
C VAL A 180 13.27 9.00 -20.74
N LEU A 181 12.54 7.90 -20.79
CA LEU A 181 11.62 7.51 -19.73
C LEU A 181 12.33 7.22 -18.41
N GLY A 182 13.50 6.56 -18.50
CA GLY A 182 14.32 6.26 -17.32
C GLY A 182 14.86 7.51 -16.63
N VAL A 183 15.28 8.52 -17.40
CA VAL A 183 15.86 9.75 -16.83
C VAL A 183 14.78 10.69 -16.29
N ILE A 184 13.66 10.88 -17.02
CA ILE A 184 12.55 11.73 -16.56
C ILE A 184 11.96 11.17 -15.26
N GLY A 185 11.73 9.87 -15.21
CA GLY A 185 11.15 9.20 -14.05
C GLY A 185 12.14 8.82 -12.94
N LEU A 186 13.46 9.04 -13.11
CA LEU A 186 14.49 8.51 -12.21
C LEU A 186 14.29 8.84 -10.73
N PRO A 187 14.01 10.10 -10.33
CA PRO A 187 13.77 10.42 -8.92
C PRO A 187 12.56 9.67 -8.37
N PHE A 188 11.49 9.60 -9.14
CA PHE A 188 10.28 8.88 -8.79
C PHE A 188 10.52 7.37 -8.70
N HIS A 189 11.18 6.78 -9.72
CA HIS A 189 11.43 5.34 -9.75
C HIS A 189 12.35 4.90 -8.60
N LEU A 190 13.35 5.70 -8.24
CA LEU A 190 14.21 5.44 -7.08
C LEU A 190 13.41 5.54 -5.78
N MET A 191 12.61 6.59 -5.63
CA MET A 191 11.77 6.82 -4.45
C MET A 191 10.78 5.66 -4.28
N ILE A 192 10.01 5.32 -5.32
CA ILE A 192 8.95 4.32 -5.20
C ILE A 192 9.51 2.90 -4.96
N ALA A 193 10.62 2.53 -5.59
CA ALA A 193 11.26 1.24 -5.36
C ALA A 193 11.85 1.13 -3.95
N TYR A 194 12.50 2.20 -3.47
CA TYR A 194 13.07 2.23 -2.12
C TYR A 194 11.99 2.19 -1.04
N THR A 195 10.97 3.04 -1.15
CA THR A 195 9.89 3.11 -0.16
C THR A 195 9.05 1.83 -0.11
N GLY A 196 8.84 1.16 -1.25
CA GLY A 196 8.15 -0.13 -1.30
C GLY A 196 8.91 -1.24 -0.55
N LEU A 197 10.24 -1.23 -0.57
CA LEU A 197 11.04 -2.15 0.23
C LEU A 197 10.98 -1.80 1.73
N VAL A 198 10.94 -0.51 2.07
CA VAL A 198 10.88 -0.05 3.46
C VAL A 198 9.56 -0.44 4.13
N ILE A 199 8.43 -0.39 3.44
CA ILE A 199 7.11 -0.77 3.99
C ILE A 199 7.14 -2.18 4.59
N PHE A 200 7.80 -3.11 3.92
CA PHE A 200 7.88 -4.50 4.35
C PHE A 200 9.21 -4.88 5.01
N ILE A 201 9.97 -3.89 5.53
CA ILE A 201 11.31 -4.11 6.11
C ILE A 201 11.30 -5.14 7.23
N VAL A 202 10.24 -5.18 8.05
CA VAL A 202 10.07 -6.14 9.14
C VAL A 202 9.99 -7.58 8.61
N TYR A 203 9.39 -7.77 7.45
CA TYR A 203 9.29 -9.10 6.81
C TYR A 203 10.60 -9.49 6.12
N TYR A 204 11.32 -8.52 5.54
CA TYR A 204 12.57 -8.81 4.81
C TYR A 204 13.79 -8.88 5.73
N MET A 205 13.79 -8.17 6.85
CA MET A 205 14.92 -8.04 7.77
C MET A 205 14.55 -8.41 9.21
N GLN A 206 14.12 -9.65 9.40
CA GLN A 206 13.67 -10.17 10.69
C GLN A 206 14.77 -10.26 11.77
N ALA A 207 16.05 -10.15 11.39
CA ALA A 207 17.16 -10.28 12.33
C ALA A 207 17.06 -9.29 13.52
N GLY A 208 16.62 -8.06 13.29
CA GLY A 208 16.39 -7.08 14.36
C GLY A 208 15.30 -7.53 15.33
N LEU A 209 14.19 -8.04 14.81
CA LEU A 209 13.09 -8.57 15.60
C LEU A 209 13.52 -9.83 16.40
N GLN A 210 14.28 -10.71 15.76
CA GLN A 210 14.78 -11.94 16.41
C GLN A 210 15.78 -11.65 17.52
N VAL A 211 16.76 -10.76 17.29
CA VAL A 211 17.84 -10.50 18.22
C VAL A 211 17.41 -9.61 19.40
N VAL A 212 16.62 -8.56 19.12
CA VAL A 212 16.25 -7.58 20.16
C VAL A 212 14.97 -7.99 20.88
N TYR A 213 13.99 -8.49 20.15
CA TYR A 213 12.65 -8.80 20.65
C TYR A 213 12.36 -10.30 20.80
N GLN A 214 13.32 -11.18 20.48
CA GLN A 214 13.18 -12.63 20.57
C GLN A 214 11.97 -13.19 19.79
N ASN A 215 11.66 -12.59 18.65
CA ASN A 215 10.45 -12.78 17.81
C ASN A 215 9.13 -12.32 18.44
N ASP A 216 9.16 -11.58 19.54
CA ASP A 216 7.98 -10.94 20.10
C ASP A 216 7.62 -9.70 19.25
N GLY A 217 6.80 -9.93 18.23
CA GLY A 217 6.32 -8.88 17.32
C GLY A 217 5.34 -7.92 18.00
N GLU A 218 4.54 -8.42 18.93
CA GLU A 218 3.56 -7.61 19.68
C GLU A 218 4.28 -6.57 20.53
N ARG A 219 5.25 -7.00 21.34
CA ARG A 219 6.12 -6.11 22.11
C ARG A 219 6.83 -5.09 21.24
N PHE A 220 7.34 -5.51 20.07
CA PHE A 220 7.98 -4.60 19.12
C PHE A 220 7.01 -3.50 18.67
N PHE A 221 5.82 -3.86 18.18
CA PHE A 221 4.85 -2.87 17.72
C PHE A 221 4.32 -2.02 18.87
N HIS A 222 4.14 -2.58 20.05
CA HIS A 222 3.77 -1.82 21.24
C HIS A 222 4.81 -0.75 21.57
N GLU A 223 6.09 -1.08 21.64
CA GLU A 223 7.16 -0.13 21.94
C GLU A 223 7.33 0.94 20.83
N VAL A 224 7.21 0.54 19.56
CA VAL A 224 7.47 1.40 18.41
C VAL A 224 6.30 2.33 18.11
N GLN A 225 5.08 1.85 18.25
CA GLN A 225 3.86 2.60 17.98
C GLN A 225 3.27 3.25 19.23
N GLY A 226 3.59 2.76 20.44
CA GLY A 226 2.97 3.20 21.68
C GLY A 226 1.50 2.77 21.75
N SER A 227 1.20 1.55 21.29
CA SER A 227 -0.15 0.99 21.37
C SER A 227 -0.58 0.76 22.81
N TYR A 228 -1.88 0.72 23.05
CA TYR A 228 -2.49 0.45 24.34
C TYR A 228 -3.46 -0.72 24.18
N GLU A 229 -3.35 -1.69 25.06
CA GLU A 229 -4.20 -2.88 25.07
C GLU A 229 -4.63 -3.20 26.50
N ARG A 230 -5.80 -3.81 26.64
CA ARG A 230 -6.30 -4.42 27.87
C ARG A 230 -6.53 -5.90 27.64
N GLU A 231 -6.17 -6.72 28.64
CA GLU A 231 -6.52 -8.12 28.64
C GLU A 231 -8.00 -8.31 29.02
N GLU A 232 -8.63 -9.31 28.42
CA GLU A 232 -9.98 -9.72 28.71
C GLU A 232 -10.08 -10.23 30.17
N VAL A 233 -11.06 -9.74 30.93
CA VAL A 233 -11.22 -10.09 32.34
C VAL A 233 -12.34 -11.11 32.60
N GLY A 234 -13.13 -11.46 31.57
CA GLY A 234 -14.17 -12.48 31.65
C GLY A 234 -15.42 -12.02 32.41
N ARG A 235 -15.61 -10.71 32.59
CA ARG A 235 -16.82 -10.13 33.20
C ARG A 235 -17.64 -9.37 32.17
N PRO A 236 -18.98 -9.43 32.27
CA PRO A 236 -19.83 -8.78 31.27
C PRO A 236 -19.64 -7.25 31.28
N ALA A 237 -19.56 -6.67 30.08
CA ALA A 237 -19.52 -5.21 29.87
C ALA A 237 -20.79 -4.52 30.35
N GLY A 238 -20.66 -3.24 30.73
CA GLY A 238 -21.75 -2.30 30.88
C GLY A 238 -22.43 -1.91 29.56
N PRO A 239 -23.42 -1.00 29.59
CA PRO A 239 -23.99 -0.42 28.39
C PRO A 239 -22.88 0.28 27.56
N PRO A 240 -22.84 0.11 26.22
CA PRO A 240 -21.79 0.68 25.42
C PRO A 240 -21.91 2.21 25.32
N ALA A 241 -20.78 2.90 25.41
CA ALA A 241 -20.68 4.32 25.07
C ALA A 241 -20.98 4.57 23.58
N SER A 242 -21.39 5.79 23.24
CA SER A 242 -21.60 6.18 21.84
C SER A 242 -20.27 6.33 21.10
N ILE A 243 -20.03 5.51 20.09
CA ILE A 243 -18.83 5.62 19.25
C ILE A 243 -18.82 6.94 18.48
N ASP A 244 -19.99 7.41 18.01
CA ASP A 244 -20.10 8.71 17.35
C ASP A 244 -19.68 9.85 18.32
N GLY A 245 -20.03 9.74 19.60
CA GLY A 245 -19.57 10.65 20.65
C GLY A 245 -18.06 10.56 20.87
N LEU A 246 -17.50 9.35 20.92
CA LEU A 246 -16.06 9.12 21.10
C LEU A 246 -15.23 9.63 19.92
N ILE A 247 -15.75 9.60 18.71
CA ILE A 247 -15.11 10.20 17.52
C ILE A 247 -14.94 11.72 17.73
N VAL A 248 -15.96 12.40 18.28
CA VAL A 248 -15.87 13.83 18.57
C VAL A 248 -14.80 14.10 19.63
N GLU A 249 -14.75 13.28 20.69
CA GLU A 249 -13.72 13.42 21.74
C GLU A 249 -12.31 13.14 21.20
N ALA A 250 -12.13 12.11 20.36
CA ALA A 250 -10.86 11.82 19.70
C ALA A 250 -10.38 13.01 18.84
N GLY A 251 -11.30 13.65 18.11
CA GLY A 251 -11.01 14.88 17.36
C GLY A 251 -10.48 16.03 18.23
N LYS A 252 -11.02 16.19 19.45
CA LYS A 252 -10.50 17.18 20.41
C LYS A 252 -9.10 16.84 20.92
N VAL A 253 -8.84 15.56 21.18
CA VAL A 253 -7.51 15.08 21.61
C VAL A 253 -6.47 15.33 20.54
N TRP A 254 -6.77 15.10 19.27
CA TRP A 254 -5.83 15.39 18.18
C TRP A 254 -5.61 16.88 17.94
N GLY A 255 -6.63 17.70 18.13
CA GLY A 255 -6.53 19.18 18.13
C GLY A 255 -6.26 19.82 16.77
N ASP A 256 -6.11 19.06 15.69
CA ASP A 256 -5.68 19.53 14.37
C ASP A 256 -6.65 19.16 13.22
N GLY A 257 -7.87 18.74 13.55
CA GLY A 257 -8.89 18.40 12.56
C GLY A 257 -8.71 17.04 11.88
N GLY A 258 -7.89 16.15 12.45
CA GLY A 258 -7.76 14.76 11.99
C GLY A 258 -9.10 14.03 12.00
N ALA A 259 -9.39 13.25 10.93
CA ALA A 259 -10.60 12.44 10.83
C ALA A 259 -10.33 11.00 11.31
N PRO A 260 -11.36 10.26 11.77
CA PRO A 260 -11.22 8.85 12.07
C PRO A 260 -10.94 8.07 10.77
N GLY A 261 -9.96 7.19 10.81
CA GLY A 261 -9.58 6.32 9.69
C GLY A 261 -9.91 4.86 9.93
N TRP A 262 -9.75 4.42 11.17
CA TRP A 262 -10.05 3.07 11.62
C TRP A 262 -10.61 3.14 13.03
N ILE A 263 -11.66 2.39 13.30
CA ILE A 263 -12.27 2.27 14.61
C ILE A 263 -12.33 0.78 14.92
N SER A 264 -11.83 0.36 16.08
CA SER A 264 -11.98 -1.01 16.56
C SER A 264 -12.62 -1.04 17.95
N VAL A 265 -13.34 -2.11 18.22
CA VAL A 265 -13.88 -2.44 19.54
C VAL A 265 -13.27 -3.78 19.91
N HIS A 266 -12.38 -3.79 20.90
CA HIS A 266 -11.77 -5.00 21.42
C HIS A 266 -12.58 -5.57 22.56
N HIS A 267 -12.70 -6.90 22.63
CA HIS A 267 -13.45 -7.62 23.65
C HIS A 267 -14.88 -7.10 23.86
N PRO A 268 -15.72 -6.99 22.83
CA PRO A 268 -16.91 -6.14 22.78
C PRO A 268 -18.00 -6.42 23.83
N TYR A 269 -17.89 -7.50 24.60
CA TYR A 269 -18.82 -7.87 25.68
C TYR A 269 -18.14 -8.00 27.04
N ASP A 270 -16.87 -7.70 27.14
CA ASP A 270 -16.09 -7.77 28.37
C ASP A 270 -16.04 -6.41 29.07
N GLU A 271 -15.91 -6.42 30.40
CA GLU A 271 -15.74 -5.20 31.21
C GLU A 271 -14.49 -4.42 30.82
N ALA A 272 -13.46 -5.12 30.30
CA ALA A 272 -12.23 -4.51 29.83
C ALA A 272 -12.30 -4.03 28.36
N ALA A 273 -13.49 -4.04 27.74
CA ALA A 273 -13.67 -3.61 26.36
C ALA A 273 -13.13 -2.20 26.11
N THR A 274 -12.45 -2.01 24.99
CA THR A 274 -11.97 -0.70 24.53
C THR A 274 -12.55 -0.32 23.18
N VAL A 275 -12.68 0.98 22.96
CA VAL A 275 -12.91 1.58 21.63
C VAL A 275 -11.65 2.33 21.24
N ASP A 276 -11.02 1.88 20.18
CA ASP A 276 -9.78 2.44 19.66
C ASP A 276 -10.08 3.23 18.39
N ILE A 277 -9.80 4.51 18.39
CA ILE A 277 -10.03 5.39 17.26
C ILE A 277 -8.69 5.84 16.70
N ARG A 278 -8.34 5.31 15.54
CA ARG A 278 -7.13 5.65 14.80
C ARG A 278 -7.43 6.79 13.85
N ARG A 279 -6.58 7.82 13.87
CA ARG A 279 -6.74 8.96 12.96
C ARG A 279 -6.35 8.63 11.53
N ARG A 280 -6.84 9.44 10.60
CA ARG A 280 -6.39 9.54 9.22
C ARG A 280 -6.18 11.00 8.86
N ASP A 281 -5.01 11.31 8.31
CA ASP A 281 -4.70 12.65 7.83
C ASP A 281 -4.20 12.60 6.38
N ALA A 282 -5.09 12.88 5.43
CA ALA A 282 -4.77 12.90 3.99
C ALA A 282 -4.09 14.22 3.55
N SER A 283 -3.89 15.18 4.45
CA SER A 283 -3.24 16.45 4.13
C SER A 283 -1.72 16.40 4.19
N ARG A 284 -1.17 15.36 4.82
CA ARG A 284 0.28 15.20 5.08
C ARG A 284 0.83 13.96 4.40
N ILE A 285 2.13 14.00 4.08
CA ILE A 285 2.87 12.83 3.59
C ILE A 285 3.01 11.79 4.68
N LEU A 286 3.28 12.23 5.92
CA LEU A 286 3.35 11.33 7.07
C LEU A 286 2.04 10.56 7.22
N ASP A 287 2.11 9.25 7.13
CA ASP A 287 0.99 8.35 7.46
C ASP A 287 0.80 8.35 9.00
N ASP A 288 0.10 9.38 9.50
CA ASP A 288 -0.17 9.57 10.92
C ASP A 288 -1.43 8.79 11.31
N GLN A 289 -1.22 7.66 11.95
CA GLN A 289 -2.26 6.74 12.40
C GLN A 289 -2.36 6.67 13.93
N ARG A 290 -1.96 7.72 14.64
CA ARG A 290 -2.03 7.73 16.12
C ARG A 290 -3.43 7.45 16.62
N THR A 291 -3.50 6.61 17.64
CA THR A 291 -4.75 6.07 18.19
C THR A 291 -5.10 6.79 19.50
N VAL A 292 -6.39 6.95 19.74
CA VAL A 292 -6.97 7.33 21.02
C VAL A 292 -7.84 6.17 21.50
N ASN A 293 -7.60 5.71 22.72
CA ASN A 293 -8.26 4.53 23.29
C ASN A 293 -9.21 4.98 24.40
N PHE A 294 -10.44 4.51 24.33
CA PHE A 294 -11.50 4.80 25.30
C PHE A 294 -12.01 3.51 25.93
N ASP A 295 -12.49 3.60 27.16
CA ASP A 295 -13.31 2.56 27.78
C ASP A 295 -14.64 2.42 27.02
N ALA A 296 -14.97 1.22 26.59
CA ALA A 296 -16.12 0.99 25.71
C ALA A 296 -17.49 1.20 26.42
N SER A 297 -17.51 1.16 27.75
CA SER A 297 -18.75 1.34 28.53
C SER A 297 -18.88 2.75 29.08
N SER A 298 -17.87 3.27 29.76
CA SER A 298 -17.91 4.61 30.37
C SER A 298 -17.63 5.74 29.39
N GLY A 299 -16.89 5.47 28.30
CA GLY A 299 -16.38 6.48 27.39
C GLY A 299 -15.17 7.26 27.95
N GLU A 300 -14.59 6.81 29.05
CA GLU A 300 -13.42 7.44 29.66
C GLU A 300 -12.20 7.31 28.72
N LEU A 301 -11.44 8.39 28.59
CA LEU A 301 -10.16 8.38 27.86
C LEU A 301 -9.13 7.57 28.65
N LEU A 302 -8.68 6.45 28.09
CA LEU A 302 -7.70 5.55 28.69
C LEU A 302 -6.28 5.90 28.27
N HIS A 303 -6.09 6.12 26.98
CA HIS A 303 -4.79 6.42 26.41
C HIS A 303 -4.92 7.29 25.16
N ALA A 304 -3.98 8.19 24.99
CA ALA A 304 -3.80 8.93 23.75
C ALA A 304 -2.36 8.73 23.28
N GLN A 305 -2.20 8.08 22.16
CA GLN A 305 -0.87 7.77 21.62
C GLN A 305 -0.10 9.06 21.37
N PRO A 306 1.13 9.17 21.92
CA PRO A 306 1.97 10.36 21.74
C PRO A 306 2.45 10.49 20.29
N SER A 307 3.13 11.60 19.97
CA SER A 307 3.81 11.73 18.69
C SER A 307 4.84 10.62 18.52
N TYR A 308 4.97 10.13 17.29
CA TYR A 308 5.90 9.06 16.97
C TYR A 308 7.36 9.42 17.30
N ALA A 309 8.11 8.43 17.75
CA ALA A 309 9.56 8.54 17.83
C ALA A 309 10.15 8.83 16.41
N PRO A 310 11.28 9.56 16.29
CA PRO A 310 11.82 9.99 15.01
C PRO A 310 12.02 8.86 13.98
N GLY A 311 12.44 7.68 14.44
CA GLY A 311 12.60 6.50 13.59
C GLY A 311 11.28 6.05 12.96
N TYR A 312 10.23 5.92 13.79
CA TYR A 312 8.91 5.52 13.31
C TYR A 312 8.23 6.62 12.47
N ALA A 313 8.42 7.89 12.82
CA ALA A 313 7.97 9.00 11.99
C ALA A 313 8.63 8.99 10.60
N THR A 314 9.92 8.65 10.52
CA THR A 314 10.61 8.48 9.23
C THR A 314 10.01 7.32 8.43
N TYR A 315 9.74 6.18 9.06
CA TYR A 315 9.04 5.05 8.44
C TYR A 315 7.66 5.47 7.93
N GLY A 316 6.85 6.13 8.75
CA GLY A 316 5.52 6.63 8.37
C GLY A 316 5.57 7.63 7.20
N TRP A 317 6.62 8.47 7.14
CA TRP A 317 6.82 9.41 6.02
C TRP A 317 7.18 8.68 4.72
N LEU A 318 8.05 7.67 4.77
CA LEU A 318 8.39 6.83 3.61
C LEU A 318 7.19 5.99 3.15
N THR A 319 6.41 5.46 4.10
CA THR A 319 5.16 4.76 3.80
C THR A 319 4.15 5.68 3.11
N GLY A 320 3.96 6.89 3.62
CA GLY A 320 3.08 7.88 3.02
C GLY A 320 3.48 8.27 1.59
N LEU A 321 4.78 8.41 1.31
CA LEU A 321 5.29 8.61 -0.04
C LEU A 321 4.92 7.46 -0.98
N HIS A 322 4.86 6.23 -0.51
CA HIS A 322 4.50 5.08 -1.34
C HIS A 322 3.00 4.93 -1.53
N MET A 323 2.23 5.07 -0.45
CA MET A 323 0.80 4.73 -0.41
C MET A 323 -0.14 5.77 -1.02
N ILE A 324 0.35 6.97 -1.33
CA ILE A 324 -0.38 8.04 -2.05
C ILE A 324 -1.72 8.42 -1.38
N GLN A 325 -1.76 8.46 -0.06
CA GLN A 325 -2.98 8.85 0.66
C GLN A 325 -3.14 10.37 0.81
N TRP A 326 -2.13 11.14 0.38
CA TRP A 326 -2.02 12.59 0.45
C TRP A 326 -2.06 13.26 -0.93
N GLY A 327 -2.16 14.58 -0.98
CA GLY A 327 -1.96 15.38 -2.19
C GLY A 327 -3.08 15.35 -3.22
N GLY A 328 -4.19 14.68 -2.93
CA GLY A 328 -5.38 14.71 -3.77
C GLY A 328 -5.23 14.06 -5.15
N GLN A 329 -6.13 14.44 -6.08
CA GLN A 329 -6.19 13.81 -7.41
C GLN A 329 -4.96 14.10 -8.27
N LEU A 330 -4.38 15.30 -8.18
CA LEU A 330 -3.21 15.66 -9.00
C LEU A 330 -2.03 14.74 -8.72
N VAL A 331 -1.74 14.49 -7.45
CA VAL A 331 -0.64 13.60 -7.06
C VAL A 331 -0.90 12.17 -7.54
N ARG A 332 -2.13 11.66 -7.42
CA ARG A 332 -2.50 10.33 -7.94
C ARG A 332 -2.28 10.20 -9.45
N TRP A 333 -2.69 11.19 -10.24
CA TRP A 333 -2.41 11.21 -11.68
C TRP A 333 -0.91 11.23 -11.99
N MET A 334 -0.13 11.99 -11.22
CA MET A 334 1.33 12.00 -11.38
C MET A 334 1.92 10.61 -11.10
N TYR A 335 1.48 9.91 -10.04
CA TYR A 335 1.94 8.56 -9.72
C TYR A 335 1.53 7.55 -10.80
N LEU A 336 0.29 7.61 -11.28
CA LEU A 336 -0.17 6.78 -12.40
C LEU A 336 0.73 6.98 -13.64
N LEU A 337 0.91 8.22 -14.07
CA LEU A 337 1.66 8.53 -15.28
C LEU A 337 3.15 8.18 -15.15
N LEU A 338 3.78 8.49 -14.01
CA LEU A 338 5.17 8.14 -13.75
C LEU A 338 5.35 6.64 -13.58
N GLY A 339 4.40 5.95 -12.94
CA GLY A 339 4.42 4.48 -12.84
C GLY A 339 4.27 3.81 -14.21
N LEU A 340 3.31 4.25 -15.03
CA LEU A 340 3.17 3.75 -16.40
C LEU A 340 4.41 4.06 -17.25
N SER A 341 5.06 5.23 -17.05
CA SER A 341 6.33 5.53 -17.71
C SER A 341 7.43 4.54 -17.31
N GLY A 342 7.43 4.09 -16.05
CA GLY A 342 8.33 3.03 -15.56
C GLY A 342 8.07 1.69 -16.23
N ALA A 343 6.81 1.27 -16.35
CA ALA A 343 6.44 0.05 -17.08
C ALA A 343 6.89 0.13 -18.54
N MET A 344 6.68 1.25 -19.22
CA MET A 344 7.14 1.48 -20.58
C MET A 344 8.67 1.54 -20.71
N MET A 345 9.37 2.08 -19.72
CA MET A 345 10.83 2.04 -19.64
C MET A 345 11.33 0.58 -19.58
N ILE A 346 10.73 -0.25 -18.74
CA ILE A 346 11.05 -1.68 -18.61
C ILE A 346 10.82 -2.39 -19.94
N PHE A 347 9.66 -2.19 -20.55
CA PHE A 347 9.34 -2.73 -21.87
C PHE A 347 10.35 -2.29 -22.94
N GLY A 348 10.70 -1.00 -22.97
CA GLY A 348 11.73 -0.46 -23.87
C GLY A 348 13.07 -1.16 -23.73
N GLY A 349 13.50 -1.45 -22.48
CA GLY A 349 14.72 -2.22 -22.19
C GLY A 349 14.68 -3.64 -22.78
N LEU A 350 13.54 -4.33 -22.65
CA LEU A 350 13.32 -5.65 -23.26
C LEU A 350 13.41 -5.58 -24.78
N GLN A 351 12.83 -4.55 -25.40
CA GLN A 351 12.92 -4.34 -26.86
C GLN A 351 14.34 -4.04 -27.34
N VAL A 352 15.14 -3.28 -26.58
CA VAL A 352 16.57 -3.05 -26.86
C VAL A 352 17.33 -4.37 -26.88
N TRP A 353 17.10 -5.21 -25.86
CA TRP A 353 17.73 -6.52 -25.75
C TRP A 353 17.34 -7.42 -26.92
N LEU A 354 16.05 -7.49 -27.25
CA LEU A 354 15.50 -8.32 -28.33
C LEU A 354 16.06 -7.89 -29.70
N ALA A 355 15.96 -6.60 -30.04
CA ALA A 355 16.43 -6.08 -31.33
C ALA A 355 17.95 -6.33 -31.56
N LYS A 356 18.75 -6.19 -30.51
CA LYS A 356 20.19 -6.48 -30.58
C LYS A 356 20.48 -7.96 -30.88
N ARG A 357 19.68 -8.87 -30.37
CA ARG A 357 19.89 -10.32 -30.50
C ARG A 357 19.27 -10.90 -31.77
N GLU A 358 18.18 -10.33 -32.25
CA GLU A 358 17.60 -10.68 -33.55
C GLU A 358 18.62 -10.49 -34.69
N VAL A 359 19.26 -9.34 -34.72
CA VAL A 359 20.32 -9.05 -35.74
C VAL A 359 21.47 -10.03 -35.68
N ARG A 360 21.77 -10.59 -34.52
CA ARG A 360 22.90 -11.53 -34.32
C ARG A 360 22.50 -12.99 -34.49
N GLY A 361 21.23 -13.31 -34.77
CA GLY A 361 20.73 -14.70 -34.87
C GLY A 361 20.91 -15.50 -33.56
N SER A 362 20.89 -14.84 -32.38
CA SER A 362 21.22 -15.46 -31.10
C SER A 362 20.12 -16.40 -30.64
N ARG A 363 20.46 -17.44 -29.85
CA ARG A 363 19.50 -18.33 -29.18
C ARG A 363 18.67 -17.55 -28.14
N GLY A 364 17.45 -18.02 -27.87
CA GLY A 364 16.53 -17.45 -26.86
C GLY A 364 15.67 -16.28 -27.36
N VAL A 365 15.86 -15.78 -28.59
CA VAL A 365 15.05 -14.68 -29.17
C VAL A 365 13.56 -15.04 -29.20
N GLY A 366 13.21 -16.27 -29.60
CA GLY A 366 11.83 -16.75 -29.68
C GLY A 366 11.14 -16.74 -28.31
N LEU A 367 11.84 -17.19 -27.27
CA LEU A 367 11.29 -17.19 -25.90
C LEU A 367 11.04 -15.76 -25.40
N VAL A 368 12.01 -14.87 -25.53
CA VAL A 368 11.84 -13.47 -25.09
C VAL A 368 10.74 -12.76 -25.86
N ARG A 369 10.62 -13.03 -27.18
CA ARG A 369 9.50 -12.49 -27.97
C ARG A 369 8.14 -13.01 -27.48
N ALA A 370 8.04 -14.30 -27.20
CA ALA A 370 6.82 -14.89 -26.66
C ALA A 370 6.45 -14.31 -25.29
N LEU A 371 7.42 -14.17 -24.38
CA LEU A 371 7.20 -13.55 -23.07
C LEU A 371 6.80 -12.08 -23.18
N ASN A 372 7.41 -11.30 -24.08
CA ASN A 372 7.02 -9.91 -24.32
C ASN A 372 5.57 -9.80 -24.85
N LEU A 373 5.13 -10.75 -25.66
CA LEU A 373 3.75 -10.77 -26.15
C LEU A 373 2.73 -11.26 -25.12
N ALA A 374 3.17 -12.12 -24.19
CA ALA A 374 2.29 -12.67 -23.16
C ALA A 374 2.10 -11.76 -21.96
N VAL A 375 3.09 -10.94 -21.63
CA VAL A 375 3.14 -10.16 -20.35
C VAL A 375 3.05 -8.66 -20.58
N CYS A 376 3.64 -8.16 -21.65
CA CYS A 376 3.70 -6.73 -21.96
C CYS A 376 2.83 -6.36 -23.16
#